data_7b97a8d620a7c33866afbdfcc4d4a934
#
_entry.id   7b97a8d620a7c33866afbdfcc4d4a934
#
_cell.length_a   1.000
_cell.length_b   1.000
_cell.length_c   1.000
_cell.angle_alpha   90.00
_cell.angle_beta   90.00
_cell.angle_gamma   90.00
#
_symmetry.space_group_name_H-M   'P 1'
#
loop_
_entity.id
_entity.type
_entity.pdbx_description
1 polymer ?
#
loop_
_entity_poly.entity_id
_entity_poly.type
_entity_poly.pdbx_seq_one_letter_code
_entity_poly.pdbx_strand_id
1 'polypeptide(L)'
;MTTIDPAGAVQVGLRLLFQSDAEIQQYITGVLDEVPDAAARKYPFIVIPDLTSVPDGTHDDPGRRVTARIQTLARGDVDVPANRVDNLIGARIVALLDHGHKTLDPFVTGTTIWMVRHVESRKMPDNDRSVRRRLDRVDIFTSQK
;
A
#
# COMPACT_ATOMS: atom_id res chain seq x y z
N MET A 1 -18.03 -10.92 -22.30
CA MET A 1 -16.66 -10.72 -21.76
C MET A 1 -16.75 -10.55 -20.24
N THR A 2 -16.07 -11.38 -19.50
CA THR A 2 -16.09 -11.32 -18.04
C THR A 2 -15.21 -10.14 -17.58
N THR A 3 -15.79 -9.27 -16.77
CA THR A 3 -15.01 -8.21 -16.12
C THR A 3 -14.14 -8.86 -15.05
N ILE A 4 -12.82 -8.69 -15.18
CA ILE A 4 -11.87 -9.21 -14.20
C ILE A 4 -11.72 -8.17 -13.07
N ASP A 5 -11.87 -8.62 -11.82
CA ASP A 5 -11.61 -7.77 -10.68
C ASP A 5 -10.10 -7.59 -10.53
N PRO A 6 -9.58 -6.37 -10.64
CA PRO A 6 -8.14 -6.12 -10.59
C PRO A 6 -7.57 -6.09 -9.18
N ALA A 7 -8.37 -6.25 -8.12
CA ALA A 7 -7.91 -6.05 -6.74
C ALA A 7 -6.72 -6.94 -6.40
N GLY A 8 -6.77 -8.22 -6.75
CA GLY A 8 -5.67 -9.16 -6.50
C GLY A 8 -4.40 -8.77 -7.24
N ALA A 9 -4.53 -8.40 -8.51
CA ALA A 9 -3.38 -7.98 -9.34
C ALA A 9 -2.75 -6.69 -8.80
N VAL A 10 -3.56 -5.74 -8.34
CA VAL A 10 -3.09 -4.50 -7.74
C VAL A 10 -2.37 -4.78 -6.42
N GLN A 11 -2.91 -5.66 -5.60
CA GLN A 11 -2.26 -6.05 -4.32
C GLN A 11 -0.87 -6.64 -4.57
N VAL A 12 -0.75 -7.56 -5.50
CA VAL A 12 0.54 -8.14 -5.89
C VAL A 12 1.47 -7.05 -6.44
N GLY A 13 0.95 -6.16 -7.28
CA GLY A 13 1.72 -5.07 -7.86
C GLY A 13 2.27 -4.11 -6.81
N LEU A 14 1.47 -3.73 -5.83
CA LEU A 14 1.91 -2.89 -4.71
C LEU A 14 3.04 -3.57 -3.91
N ARG A 15 2.88 -4.86 -3.62
CA ARG A 15 3.91 -5.64 -2.92
C ARG A 15 5.22 -5.62 -3.69
N LEU A 16 5.16 -5.91 -5.00
CA LEU A 16 6.36 -5.94 -5.84
C LEU A 16 7.01 -4.56 -5.94
N LEU A 17 6.22 -3.51 -6.06
CA LEU A 17 6.74 -2.13 -6.09
C LEU A 17 7.50 -1.81 -4.81
N PHE A 18 6.93 -2.09 -3.65
CA PHE A 18 7.58 -1.80 -2.37
C PHE A 18 8.81 -2.68 -2.15
N GLN A 19 8.77 -3.95 -2.58
CA GLN A 19 9.92 -4.84 -2.49
C GLN A 19 11.07 -4.42 -3.40
N SER A 20 10.77 -3.75 -4.51
CA SER A 20 11.79 -3.29 -5.45
C SER A 20 12.34 -1.88 -5.14
N ASP A 21 11.69 -1.12 -4.27
CA ASP A 21 12.10 0.23 -3.95
C ASP A 21 13.23 0.23 -2.91
N ALA A 22 14.42 0.63 -3.33
CA ALA A 22 15.61 0.60 -2.49
C ALA A 22 15.46 1.47 -1.23
N GLU A 23 14.76 2.59 -1.33
CA GLU A 23 14.58 3.50 -0.21
C GLU A 23 13.66 2.91 0.87
N ILE A 24 12.57 2.28 0.48
CA ILE A 24 11.70 1.55 1.41
C ILE A 24 12.45 0.37 2.04
N GLN A 25 13.20 -0.38 1.24
CA GLN A 25 13.92 -1.56 1.70
C GLN A 25 15.00 -1.26 2.75
N GLN A 26 15.47 -0.03 2.85
CA GLN A 26 16.37 0.39 3.93
C GLN A 26 15.74 0.31 5.30
N TYR A 27 14.42 0.43 5.39
CA TYR A 27 13.72 0.59 6.65
C TYR A 27 12.93 -0.64 7.06
N ILE A 28 12.41 -1.43 6.12
CA ILE A 28 11.44 -2.48 6.41
C ILE A 28 12.06 -3.88 6.39
N THR A 29 11.46 -4.78 7.16
CA THR A 29 11.83 -6.21 7.17
C THR A 29 11.03 -7.02 6.15
N GLY A 30 9.88 -6.52 5.73
CA GLY A 30 9.05 -7.21 4.74
C GLY A 30 7.74 -6.50 4.45
N VAL A 31 7.06 -6.99 3.42
CA VAL A 31 5.72 -6.56 3.01
C VAL A 31 4.79 -7.76 3.15
N LEU A 32 3.75 -7.62 3.95
CA LEU A 32 2.86 -8.72 4.34
C LEU A 32 1.42 -8.45 3.90
N ASP A 33 0.62 -9.51 3.80
CA ASP A 33 -0.80 -9.41 3.45
C ASP A 33 -1.68 -9.19 4.69
N GLU A 34 -1.20 -9.57 5.86
CA GLU A 34 -1.93 -9.42 7.11
C GLU A 34 -0.97 -9.13 8.27
N VAL A 35 -1.50 -8.54 9.33
CA VAL A 35 -0.71 -8.28 10.53
C VAL A 35 -0.46 -9.60 11.25
N PRO A 36 0.80 -10.02 11.43
CA PRO A 36 1.11 -11.26 12.13
C PRO A 36 0.84 -11.14 13.64
N ASP A 37 0.78 -12.30 14.31
CA ASP A 37 0.71 -12.34 15.76
C ASP A 37 1.87 -11.58 16.40
N ALA A 38 1.65 -11.01 17.58
CA ALA A 38 2.62 -10.13 18.23
C ALA A 38 4.03 -10.75 18.33
N ALA A 39 4.11 -12.06 18.62
CA ALA A 39 5.39 -12.75 18.74
C ALA A 39 6.12 -12.93 17.41
N ALA A 40 5.40 -12.90 16.27
CA ALA A 40 5.95 -13.09 14.94
C ALA A 40 6.28 -11.77 14.23
N ARG A 41 6.00 -10.63 14.85
CA ARG A 41 6.20 -9.33 14.22
C ARG A 41 7.67 -8.94 14.19
N LYS A 42 8.15 -8.54 13.01
CA LYS A 42 9.53 -8.06 12.82
C LYS A 42 9.46 -6.61 12.30
N TYR A 43 9.47 -5.66 13.23
CA TYR A 43 9.36 -4.24 12.91
C TYR A 43 10.63 -3.68 12.25
N PRO A 44 10.52 -2.65 11.40
CA PRO A 44 9.27 -2.15 10.79
C PRO A 44 8.84 -3.00 9.60
N PHE A 45 7.54 -3.02 9.32
CA PHE A 45 7.03 -3.74 8.15
C PHE A 45 5.79 -3.03 7.58
N ILE A 46 5.47 -3.36 6.34
CA ILE A 46 4.29 -2.86 5.63
C ILE A 46 3.27 -4.00 5.51
N VAL A 47 2.00 -3.68 5.72
CA VAL A 47 0.89 -4.61 5.51
C VAL A 47 -0.02 -4.05 4.43
N ILE A 48 -0.31 -4.87 3.43
CA ILE A 48 -1.28 -4.55 2.39
C ILE A 48 -2.41 -5.58 2.51
N PRO A 49 -3.46 -5.28 3.29
CA PRO A 49 -4.59 -6.19 3.45
C PRO A 49 -5.44 -6.25 2.18
N ASP A 50 -6.48 -7.04 2.20
CA ASP A 50 -7.39 -7.16 1.06
C ASP A 50 -7.90 -5.81 0.61
N LEU A 51 -7.83 -5.56 -0.70
CA LEU A 51 -8.26 -4.33 -1.32
C LEU A 51 -9.75 -4.40 -1.63
N THR A 52 -10.41 -3.24 -1.55
CA THR A 52 -11.79 -3.12 -2.02
C THR A 52 -11.80 -2.60 -3.46
N SER A 53 -12.71 -3.11 -4.26
CA SER A 53 -12.83 -2.76 -5.67
C SER A 53 -14.28 -2.44 -5.99
N VAL A 54 -14.53 -1.30 -6.62
CA VAL A 54 -15.87 -0.88 -7.02
C VAL A 54 -15.85 -0.48 -8.49
N PRO A 55 -16.95 -0.71 -9.23
CA PRO A 55 -17.05 -0.21 -10.60
C PRO A 55 -16.91 1.30 -10.65
N ASP A 56 -16.11 1.79 -11.60
CA ASP A 56 -15.86 3.22 -11.77
C ASP A 56 -15.52 3.48 -13.24
N GLY A 57 -16.44 3.17 -14.09
CA GLY A 57 -16.28 3.34 -15.52
C GLY A 57 -17.60 3.66 -16.20
N THR A 58 -17.54 3.85 -17.49
CA THR A 58 -18.72 4.01 -18.34
C THR A 58 -19.12 2.69 -18.96
N HIS A 59 -20.25 2.67 -19.62
CA HIS A 59 -20.70 1.48 -20.36
C HIS A 59 -19.68 1.04 -21.43
N ASP A 60 -19.01 1.98 -22.06
CA ASP A 60 -18.05 1.73 -23.12
C ASP A 60 -16.62 1.52 -22.62
N ASP A 61 -16.32 1.97 -21.40
CA ASP A 61 -14.99 1.84 -20.79
C ASP A 61 -15.14 1.35 -19.34
N PRO A 62 -15.26 0.03 -19.17
CA PRO A 62 -15.44 -0.53 -17.84
C PRO A 62 -14.15 -0.44 -17.03
N GLY A 63 -14.13 0.49 -16.10
CA GLY A 63 -13.04 0.66 -15.16
C GLY A 63 -13.44 0.26 -13.76
N ARG A 64 -12.47 0.18 -12.89
CA ARG A 64 -12.69 -0.04 -11.45
C ARG A 64 -11.82 0.89 -10.63
N ARG A 65 -12.33 1.27 -9.48
CA ARG A 65 -11.55 1.97 -8.46
C ARG A 65 -11.20 0.99 -7.36
N VAL A 66 -9.92 0.78 -7.17
CA VAL A 66 -9.40 -0.11 -6.14
C VAL A 66 -8.88 0.76 -5.00
N THR A 67 -9.38 0.52 -3.80
CA THR A 67 -8.92 1.23 -2.61
C THR A 67 -7.99 0.34 -1.83
N ALA A 68 -6.77 0.81 -1.60
CA ALA A 68 -5.76 0.16 -0.79
C ALA A 68 -5.60 0.92 0.52
N ARG A 69 -5.57 0.18 1.62
CA ARG A 69 -5.28 0.71 2.96
C ARG A 69 -3.95 0.15 3.42
N ILE A 70 -2.89 0.86 3.07
CA ILE A 70 -1.52 0.42 3.33
C ILE A 70 -1.16 0.80 4.75
N GLN A 71 -0.77 -0.19 5.55
CA GLN A 71 -0.39 0.03 6.94
C GLN A 71 1.11 -0.11 7.10
N THR A 72 1.71 0.83 7.83
CA THR A 72 3.11 0.78 8.21
C THR A 72 3.17 0.64 9.73
N LEU A 73 3.82 -0.41 10.20
CA LEU A 73 4.00 -0.66 11.62
C LEU A 73 5.48 -0.52 11.97
N ALA A 74 5.78 0.32 12.95
CA ALA A 74 7.13 0.56 13.42
C ALA A 74 7.18 0.52 14.94
N ARG A 75 8.29 0.03 15.46
CA ARG A 75 8.56 -0.01 16.90
C ARG A 75 9.76 0.87 17.21
N GLY A 76 9.60 1.75 18.18
CA GLY A 76 10.71 2.60 18.62
C GLY A 76 11.72 1.83 19.44
N ASP A 77 12.97 2.22 19.32
CA ASP A 77 14.03 1.84 20.23
C ASP A 77 14.65 3.08 20.86
N VAL A 78 15.76 2.90 21.59
CA VAL A 78 16.42 4.00 22.31
C VAL A 78 16.93 5.09 21.34
N ASP A 79 17.35 4.69 20.13
CA ASP A 79 18.03 5.59 19.20
C ASP A 79 17.09 6.15 18.14
N VAL A 80 16.05 5.40 17.75
CA VAL A 80 15.14 5.80 16.66
C VAL A 80 13.69 5.70 17.11
N PRO A 81 13.00 6.85 17.28
CA PRO A 81 11.58 6.85 17.66
C PRO A 81 10.71 6.21 16.57
N ALA A 82 9.73 5.41 16.98
CA ALA A 82 8.82 4.73 16.07
C ALA A 82 8.08 5.69 15.13
N ASN A 83 7.66 6.86 15.64
CA ASN A 83 6.94 7.85 14.85
C ASN A 83 7.80 8.50 13.76
N ARG A 84 9.12 8.45 13.91
CA ARG A 84 10.02 8.93 12.86
C ARG A 84 10.12 7.91 11.72
N VAL A 85 10.24 6.64 12.06
CA VAL A 85 10.39 5.55 11.08
C VAL A 85 9.12 5.39 10.26
N ASP A 86 7.95 5.34 10.90
CA ASP A 86 6.70 5.17 10.18
C ASP A 86 6.39 6.37 9.28
N ASN A 87 6.77 7.58 9.69
CA ASN A 87 6.63 8.77 8.85
C ASN A 87 7.56 8.77 7.64
N LEU A 88 8.80 8.30 7.81
CA LEU A 88 9.75 8.19 6.69
C LEU A 88 9.25 7.18 5.65
N ILE A 89 8.80 6.03 6.10
CA ILE A 89 8.24 5.00 5.21
C ILE A 89 6.97 5.52 4.53
N GLY A 90 6.07 6.11 5.31
CA GLY A 90 4.82 6.65 4.77
C GLY A 90 5.04 7.77 3.76
N ALA A 91 5.98 8.66 4.01
CA ALA A 91 6.33 9.72 3.06
C ALA A 91 6.84 9.14 1.74
N ARG A 92 7.61 8.06 1.79
CA ARG A 92 8.08 7.39 0.58
C ARG A 92 6.94 6.69 -0.17
N ILE A 93 6.02 6.07 0.56
CA ILE A 93 4.82 5.46 -0.04
C ILE A 93 4.01 6.53 -0.80
N VAL A 94 3.78 7.69 -0.18
CA VAL A 94 3.07 8.80 -0.82
C VAL A 94 3.84 9.27 -2.06
N ALA A 95 5.15 9.43 -1.98
CA ALA A 95 5.97 9.87 -3.10
C ALA A 95 5.92 8.90 -4.29
N LEU A 96 5.84 7.60 -4.02
CA LEU A 96 5.74 6.59 -5.08
C LEU A 96 4.34 6.52 -5.69
N LEU A 97 3.30 6.69 -4.89
CA LEU A 97 1.94 6.37 -5.30
C LEU A 97 1.09 7.58 -5.68
N ASP A 98 1.27 8.74 -5.03
CA ASP A 98 0.46 9.90 -5.38
C ASP A 98 0.81 10.39 -6.78
N HIS A 99 -0.17 10.35 -7.69
CA HIS A 99 0.04 10.57 -9.12
C HIS A 99 1.05 9.59 -9.75
N GLY A 100 1.26 8.43 -9.11
CA GLY A 100 2.28 7.45 -9.47
C GLY A 100 1.80 6.32 -10.38
N HIS A 101 0.83 6.58 -11.27
CA HIS A 101 0.30 5.53 -12.13
C HIS A 101 1.37 4.90 -13.02
N LYS A 102 2.30 5.68 -13.53
CA LYS A 102 3.41 5.16 -14.37
C LYS A 102 4.40 4.32 -13.56
N THR A 103 4.50 4.58 -12.26
CA THR A 103 5.37 3.84 -11.37
C THR A 103 4.75 2.48 -11.01
N LEU A 104 3.44 2.45 -10.77
CA LEU A 104 2.75 1.23 -10.36
C LEU A 104 2.38 0.32 -11.54
N ASP A 105 1.97 0.89 -12.66
CA ASP A 105 1.45 0.13 -13.81
C ASP A 105 2.35 -1.03 -14.27
N PRO A 106 3.69 -0.88 -14.32
CA PRO A 106 4.57 -1.99 -14.74
C PRO A 106 4.51 -3.21 -13.83
N PHE A 107 4.08 -3.06 -12.58
CA PHE A 107 4.01 -4.14 -11.61
C PHE A 107 2.65 -4.85 -11.59
N VAL A 108 1.67 -4.34 -12.34
CA VAL A 108 0.31 -4.87 -12.33
C VAL A 108 0.00 -5.54 -13.66
N THR A 109 -0.46 -6.78 -13.60
CA THR A 109 -0.75 -7.59 -14.79
C THR A 109 -2.24 -7.61 -15.09
N GLY A 110 -2.61 -7.55 -16.36
CA GLY A 110 -4.00 -7.77 -16.80
C GLY A 110 -4.91 -6.57 -16.73
N THR A 111 -4.44 -5.45 -16.21
CA THR A 111 -5.18 -4.19 -16.15
C THR A 111 -4.24 -3.03 -16.37
N THR A 112 -4.77 -1.90 -16.75
CA THR A 112 -3.99 -0.66 -16.91
C THR A 112 -4.30 0.28 -15.75
N ILE A 113 -3.26 0.76 -15.10
CA ILE A 113 -3.38 1.79 -14.07
C ILE A 113 -3.25 3.15 -14.74
N TRP A 114 -4.30 3.95 -14.69
CA TRP A 114 -4.26 5.25 -15.35
C TRP A 114 -4.24 6.43 -14.38
N MET A 115 -4.59 6.21 -13.12
CA MET A 115 -4.47 7.22 -12.07
C MET A 115 -4.30 6.56 -10.72
N VAL A 116 -3.45 7.13 -9.87
CA VAL A 116 -3.30 6.76 -8.46
C VAL A 116 -3.38 8.04 -7.64
N ARG A 117 -4.19 8.01 -6.59
CA ARG A 117 -4.43 9.17 -5.76
C ARG A 117 -4.29 8.80 -4.29
N HIS A 118 -3.39 9.46 -3.61
CA HIS A 118 -3.29 9.37 -2.16
C HIS A 118 -4.44 10.18 -1.54
N VAL A 119 -5.22 9.56 -0.67
CA VAL A 119 -6.44 10.17 -0.12
C VAL A 119 -6.20 10.71 1.28
N GLU A 120 -5.59 9.91 2.15
CA GLU A 120 -5.32 10.33 3.52
C GLU A 120 -4.17 9.54 4.13
N SER A 121 -3.54 10.15 5.12
CA SER A 121 -2.63 9.48 6.05
C SER A 121 -3.14 9.72 7.46
N ARG A 122 -3.18 8.68 8.26
CA ARG A 122 -3.57 8.84 9.67
C ARG A 122 -2.84 7.85 10.54
N LYS A 123 -2.70 8.19 11.82
CA LYS A 123 -2.18 7.28 12.83
C LYS A 123 -3.31 6.42 13.36
N MET A 124 -3.03 5.14 13.56
CA MET A 124 -3.97 4.20 14.13
C MET A 124 -3.49 3.76 15.51
N PRO A 125 -4.42 3.48 16.44
CA PRO A 125 -4.03 2.98 17.75
C PRO A 125 -3.50 1.55 17.64
N ASP A 126 -2.55 1.20 18.53
CA ASP A 126 -2.09 -0.17 18.74
C ASP A 126 -2.12 -0.45 20.24
N ASN A 127 -2.28 -1.72 20.60
CA ASN A 127 -2.31 -2.14 22.01
C ASN A 127 -0.95 -1.93 22.70
N ASP A 128 0.13 -1.96 21.94
CA ASP A 128 1.49 -1.71 22.43
C ASP A 128 1.85 -0.25 22.19
N ARG A 129 2.11 0.50 23.26
CA ARG A 129 2.45 1.93 23.18
C ARG A 129 3.77 2.21 22.48
N SER A 130 4.68 1.23 22.43
CA SER A 130 5.95 1.37 21.71
C SER A 130 5.79 1.21 20.20
N VAL A 131 4.63 0.75 19.74
CA VAL A 131 4.35 0.53 18.33
C VAL A 131 3.55 1.70 17.76
N ARG A 132 3.98 2.17 16.62
CA ARG A 132 3.25 3.15 15.81
C ARG A 132 2.70 2.46 14.58
N ARG A 133 1.43 2.71 14.32
CA ARG A 133 0.74 2.21 13.14
C ARG A 133 0.23 3.40 12.33
N ARG A 134 0.67 3.48 11.09
CA ARG A 134 0.24 4.51 10.15
C ARG A 134 -0.57 3.87 9.05
N LEU A 135 -1.71 4.46 8.72
CA LEU A 135 -2.54 4.06 7.58
C LEU A 135 -2.40 5.10 6.47
N ASP A 136 -2.07 4.64 5.28
CA ASP A 136 -2.14 5.45 4.06
C ASP A 136 -3.21 4.84 3.15
N ARG A 137 -4.25 5.62 2.86
CA ARG A 137 -5.31 5.22 1.96
C ARG A 137 -5.03 5.77 0.57
N VAL A 138 -5.09 4.89 -0.41
CA VAL A 138 -4.80 5.19 -1.81
C VAL A 138 -5.92 4.66 -2.69
N ASP A 139 -6.43 5.48 -3.60
CA ASP A 139 -7.36 5.06 -4.62
C ASP A 139 -6.60 4.85 -5.93
N ILE A 140 -6.81 3.70 -6.55
CA ILE A 140 -6.14 3.27 -7.78
C ILE A 140 -7.19 3.05 -8.83
N PHE A 141 -7.10 3.80 -9.92
CA PHE A 141 -8.08 3.77 -10.99
C PHE A 141 -7.54 2.92 -12.13
N THR A 142 -8.33 1.91 -12.49
CA THR A 142 -7.93 0.93 -13.48
C THR A 142 -8.86 0.95 -14.68
N SER A 143 -8.33 0.57 -15.83
CA SER A 143 -9.11 0.25 -17.00
C SER A 143 -8.74 -1.14 -17.49
N GLN A 144 -9.69 -1.82 -18.11
CA GLN A 144 -9.47 -3.15 -18.64
C GLN A 144 -8.64 -3.08 -19.90
N LYS A 145 -7.63 -3.94 -19.99
CA LYS A 145 -6.85 -4.09 -21.24
C LYS A 145 -7.63 -4.85 -22.28
#